data_c908f67ca568a0f3c674b2a15fc24d6e
#
_entry.id   c908f67ca568a0f3c674b2a15fc24d6e
#
_cell.length_a   1.000
_cell.length_b   1.000
_cell.length_c   1.000
_cell.angle_alpha   90.00
_cell.angle_beta   90.00
_cell.angle_gamma   90.00
#
_symmetry.space_group_name_H-M   'P 1'
#
loop_
_entity.id
_entity.type
_entity.pdbx_description
1 polymer ?
#
loop_
_entity_poly.entity_id
_entity_poly.type
_entity_poly.pdbx_seq_one_letter_code
_entity_poly.pdbx_strand_id
1 'polypeptide(L)'
;ISYRLVGSEMCIRDSPLLHALRSEEPAVLLIDEIDKADQEFEAFLLELLSDFQISIPELGTVKARHQPLVLLTSNDQRELSDALKRRCLHLYIPYPEAELEVQIVAARVPDLDARLREQLVAFIQYLREQDMKKLPAISETLDWARALVLLHADSLEQEQVADTLNLVLKTEQDVTLARELLPAWLRKLGKR
;
A
#
# COMPACT_ATOMS: atom_id res chain seq x y z
N ILE A 1 5.17 -15.11 -0.83
CA ILE A 1 6.46 -15.23 -0.10
C ILE A 1 7.23 -13.96 -0.43
N SER A 2 7.36 -13.08 0.57
CA SER A 2 8.17 -11.86 0.44
C SER A 2 9.63 -12.22 0.74
N TYR A 3 10.48 -12.16 -0.27
CA TYR A 3 11.94 -12.30 -0.09
C TYR A 3 12.59 -10.94 -0.25
N ARG A 4 13.32 -10.53 0.77
CA ARG A 4 14.21 -9.37 0.73
C ARG A 4 15.47 -9.80 -0.01
N LEU A 5 15.67 -9.27 -1.22
CA LEU A 5 16.93 -9.44 -1.96
C LEU A 5 18.05 -8.70 -1.20
N VAL A 6 18.84 -9.46 -0.45
CA VAL A 6 20.11 -8.99 0.11
C VAL A 6 21.19 -9.53 -0.80
N GLY A 7 22.02 -8.65 -1.35
CA GLY A 7 23.05 -8.95 -2.33
C GLY A 7 24.06 -10.00 -1.86
N SER A 8 23.85 -11.23 -2.27
CA SER A 8 24.89 -12.24 -2.42
C SER A 8 24.43 -13.25 -3.48
N GLU A 9 25.34 -13.68 -4.32
CA GLU A 9 25.16 -14.64 -5.43
C GLU A 9 24.42 -15.92 -5.05
N MET A 10 24.43 -16.28 -3.77
CA MET A 10 23.77 -17.48 -3.23
C MET A 10 22.25 -17.33 -3.15
N CYS A 11 21.70 -16.10 -3.06
CA CYS A 11 20.26 -15.86 -3.00
C CYS A 11 19.58 -15.90 -4.38
N ILE A 12 20.35 -15.79 -5.47
CA ILE A 12 19.80 -15.77 -6.82
C ILE A 12 19.40 -17.18 -7.27
N ARG A 13 20.17 -18.21 -6.88
CA ARG A 13 19.94 -19.60 -7.29
C ARG A 13 18.60 -20.17 -6.81
N ASP A 14 18.16 -19.77 -5.63
CA ASP A 14 16.90 -20.20 -5.00
C ASP A 14 15.83 -19.08 -5.04
N SER A 15 16.01 -18.07 -5.91
CA SER A 15 15.06 -16.97 -5.98
C SER A 15 13.72 -17.41 -6.59
N PRO A 16 12.58 -16.88 -6.09
CA PRO A 16 11.25 -17.11 -6.68
C PRO A 16 11.20 -16.77 -8.17
N LEU A 17 12.02 -15.83 -8.59
CA LEU A 17 12.14 -15.38 -9.97
C LEU A 17 12.73 -16.47 -10.85
N LEU A 18 13.82 -17.13 -10.41
CA LEU A 18 14.40 -18.25 -11.14
C LEU A 18 13.46 -19.45 -11.17
N HIS A 19 12.73 -19.67 -10.09
CA HIS A 19 11.69 -20.70 -10.00
C HIS A 19 10.58 -20.45 -11.02
N ALA A 20 10.09 -19.21 -11.15
CA ALA A 20 9.07 -18.84 -12.12
C ALA A 20 9.52 -19.07 -13.56
N LEU A 21 10.81 -18.73 -13.89
CA LEU A 21 11.37 -18.95 -15.23
C LEU A 21 11.57 -20.43 -15.58
N ARG A 22 11.93 -21.26 -14.59
CA ARG A 22 12.16 -22.70 -14.77
C ARG A 22 10.91 -23.56 -14.65
N SER A 23 9.79 -22.96 -14.24
CA SER A 23 8.52 -23.69 -14.06
C SER A 23 8.12 -24.40 -15.34
N GLU A 24 7.64 -25.63 -15.20
CA GLU A 24 7.05 -26.42 -16.30
C GLU A 24 5.60 -25.99 -16.60
N GLU A 25 5.00 -25.24 -15.69
CA GLU A 25 3.65 -24.67 -15.83
C GLU A 25 3.71 -23.14 -15.87
N PRO A 26 2.73 -22.47 -16.49
CA PRO A 26 2.62 -21.01 -16.46
C PRO A 26 2.64 -20.48 -15.02
N ALA A 27 3.57 -19.57 -14.72
CA ALA A 27 3.73 -19.00 -13.39
C ALA A 27 3.20 -17.57 -13.30
N VAL A 28 2.76 -17.16 -12.11
CA VAL A 28 2.48 -15.78 -11.77
C VAL A 28 3.57 -15.29 -10.82
N LEU A 29 4.29 -14.25 -11.23
CA LEU A 29 5.35 -13.61 -10.45
C LEU A 29 4.86 -12.26 -9.94
N LEU A 30 4.74 -12.12 -8.62
CA LEU A 30 4.45 -10.87 -7.97
C LEU A 30 5.74 -10.26 -7.39
N ILE A 31 6.07 -9.05 -7.80
CA ILE A 31 7.17 -8.25 -7.26
C ILE A 31 6.56 -7.03 -6.58
N ASP A 32 6.61 -7.04 -5.26
CA ASP A 32 5.98 -6.03 -4.43
C ASP A 32 6.95 -4.89 -4.12
N GLU A 33 6.43 -3.66 -4.04
CA GLU A 33 7.18 -2.45 -3.68
C GLU A 33 8.44 -2.21 -4.56
N ILE A 34 8.29 -2.29 -5.88
CA ILE A 34 9.41 -2.12 -6.83
C ILE A 34 10.09 -0.74 -6.71
N ASP A 35 9.38 0.27 -6.25
CA ASP A 35 9.89 1.60 -5.97
C ASP A 35 10.94 1.65 -4.83
N LYS A 36 11.08 0.57 -4.06
CA LYS A 36 12.14 0.41 -3.04
C LYS A 36 13.37 -0.34 -3.56
N ALA A 37 13.29 -0.91 -4.76
CA ALA A 37 14.40 -1.62 -5.36
C ALA A 37 15.48 -0.65 -5.86
N ASP A 38 16.73 -1.12 -5.93
CA ASP A 38 17.83 -0.38 -6.51
C ASP A 38 17.77 -0.35 -8.05
N GLN A 39 18.62 0.45 -8.66
CA GLN A 39 18.70 0.57 -10.12
C GLN A 39 19.22 -0.70 -10.79
N GLU A 40 20.06 -1.48 -10.11
CA GLU A 40 20.60 -2.73 -10.65
C GLU A 40 19.50 -3.77 -10.78
N PHE A 41 18.63 -3.88 -9.77
CA PHE A 41 17.47 -4.76 -9.83
C PHE A 41 16.47 -4.30 -10.89
N GLU A 42 16.27 -2.99 -11.04
CA GLU A 42 15.40 -2.46 -12.10
C GLU A 42 15.94 -2.80 -13.50
N ALA A 43 17.26 -2.66 -13.71
CA ALA A 43 17.90 -3.06 -14.97
C ALA A 43 17.73 -4.56 -15.25
N PHE A 44 17.84 -5.39 -14.23
CA PHE A 44 17.60 -6.83 -14.31
C PHE A 44 16.15 -7.16 -14.70
N LEU A 45 15.17 -6.43 -14.15
CA LEU A 45 13.76 -6.56 -14.55
C LEU A 45 13.52 -6.16 -16.01
N LEU A 46 14.27 -5.23 -16.56
CA LEU A 46 14.14 -4.87 -17.96
C LEU A 46 14.45 -6.04 -18.89
N GLU A 47 15.46 -6.87 -18.58
CA GLU A 47 15.77 -8.08 -19.33
C GLU A 47 14.63 -9.10 -19.18
N LEU A 48 14.16 -9.32 -17.95
CA LEU A 48 13.05 -10.22 -17.68
C LEU A 48 11.78 -9.86 -18.45
N LEU A 49 11.40 -8.59 -18.45
CA LEU A 49 10.14 -8.13 -19.05
C LEU A 49 10.23 -8.00 -20.58
N SER A 50 11.44 -7.90 -21.15
CA SER A 50 11.63 -7.82 -22.60
C SER A 50 11.69 -9.19 -23.25
N ASP A 51 12.54 -10.05 -22.71
CA ASP A 51 12.95 -11.30 -23.35
C ASP A 51 12.53 -12.55 -22.55
N PHE A 52 11.88 -12.37 -21.40
CA PHE A 52 11.53 -13.43 -20.45
C PHE A 52 12.74 -14.32 -20.12
N GLN A 53 13.87 -13.67 -19.88
CA GLN A 53 15.13 -14.31 -19.51
C GLN A 53 15.87 -13.49 -18.47
N ILE A 54 16.86 -14.09 -17.85
CA ILE A 54 17.79 -13.43 -16.95
C ILE A 54 19.20 -13.94 -17.19
N SER A 55 20.16 -13.04 -17.16
CA SER A 55 21.59 -13.37 -17.29
C SER A 55 22.25 -13.34 -15.90
N ILE A 56 22.72 -14.50 -15.47
CA ILE A 56 23.40 -14.67 -14.18
C ILE A 56 24.86 -15.01 -14.47
N PRO A 57 25.85 -14.26 -13.95
CA PRO A 57 27.27 -14.41 -14.33
C PRO A 57 27.79 -15.86 -14.26
N GLU A 58 27.43 -16.63 -13.24
CA GLU A 58 27.91 -18.00 -13.05
C GLU A 58 27.03 -19.10 -13.68
N LEU A 59 25.77 -18.79 -13.99
CA LEU A 59 24.80 -19.76 -14.52
C LEU A 59 24.50 -19.55 -16.01
N GLY A 60 25.00 -18.44 -16.59
CA GLY A 60 24.65 -18.01 -17.92
C GLY A 60 23.21 -17.48 -18.03
N THR A 61 22.69 -17.44 -19.24
CA THR A 61 21.33 -16.95 -19.50
C THR A 61 20.30 -18.04 -19.26
N VAL A 62 19.37 -17.78 -18.37
CA VAL A 62 18.21 -18.64 -18.09
C VAL A 62 17.00 -18.05 -18.76
N LYS A 63 16.44 -18.74 -19.73
CA LYS A 63 15.24 -18.35 -20.46
C LYS A 63 14.00 -19.02 -19.87
N ALA A 64 12.90 -18.29 -19.82
CA ALA A 64 11.63 -18.84 -19.36
C ALA A 64 11.16 -19.96 -20.28
N ARG A 65 10.73 -21.08 -19.69
CA ARG A 65 10.05 -22.17 -20.42
C ARG A 65 8.66 -21.76 -20.87
N HIS A 66 7.93 -21.09 -20.00
CA HIS A 66 6.64 -20.44 -20.25
C HIS A 66 6.75 -18.99 -19.82
N GLN A 67 6.16 -18.08 -20.59
CA GLN A 67 6.14 -16.65 -20.22
C GLN A 67 5.32 -16.47 -18.94
N PRO A 68 5.94 -16.01 -17.82
CA PRO A 68 5.21 -15.76 -16.59
C PRO A 68 4.34 -14.50 -16.74
N LEU A 69 3.20 -14.49 -16.05
CA LEU A 69 2.49 -13.24 -15.79
C LEU A 69 3.22 -12.50 -14.66
N VAL A 70 3.75 -11.33 -14.97
CA VAL A 70 4.48 -10.51 -14.00
C VAL A 70 3.59 -9.38 -13.51
N LEU A 71 3.41 -9.28 -12.19
CA LEU A 71 2.70 -8.21 -11.51
C LEU A 71 3.70 -7.42 -10.67
N LEU A 72 3.78 -6.11 -10.90
CA LEU A 72 4.62 -5.20 -10.14
C LEU A 72 3.72 -4.28 -9.32
N THR A 73 4.01 -4.08 -8.02
CA THR A 73 3.35 -3.07 -7.22
C THR A 73 4.30 -1.93 -6.87
N SER A 74 3.77 -0.73 -6.73
CA SER A 74 4.52 0.46 -6.32
C SER A 74 3.64 1.34 -5.45
N ASN A 75 4.24 1.90 -4.40
CA ASN A 75 3.60 2.92 -3.55
C ASN A 75 4.00 4.35 -3.98
N ASP A 76 4.61 4.50 -5.16
CA ASP A 76 5.01 5.77 -5.76
C ASP A 76 5.98 6.60 -4.89
N GLN A 77 6.80 5.91 -4.06
CA GLN A 77 7.82 6.57 -3.21
C GLN A 77 9.02 7.06 -4.03
N ARG A 78 9.28 6.41 -5.16
CA ARG A 78 10.30 6.77 -6.15
C ARG A 78 9.72 6.60 -7.54
N GLU A 79 10.03 7.53 -8.42
CA GLU A 79 9.67 7.41 -9.82
C GLU A 79 10.39 6.22 -10.47
N LEU A 80 9.64 5.34 -11.13
CA LEU A 80 10.17 4.23 -11.90
C LEU A 80 10.70 4.74 -13.25
N SER A 81 11.71 4.07 -13.79
CA SER A 81 12.27 4.45 -15.07
C SER A 81 11.24 4.36 -16.20
N ASP A 82 11.37 5.24 -17.18
CA ASP A 82 10.54 5.21 -18.39
C ASP A 82 10.68 3.87 -19.14
N ALA A 83 11.85 3.26 -19.06
CA ALA A 83 12.12 1.97 -19.66
C ALA A 83 11.24 0.87 -19.05
N LEU A 84 11.07 0.86 -17.72
CA LEU A 84 10.20 -0.07 -17.02
C LEU A 84 8.72 0.22 -17.30
N LYS A 85 8.33 1.49 -17.20
CA LYS A 85 6.94 1.93 -17.47
C LYS A 85 6.45 1.51 -18.87
N ARG A 86 7.30 1.61 -19.90
CA ARG A 86 6.95 1.23 -21.28
C ARG A 86 6.73 -0.26 -21.49
N ARG A 87 7.20 -1.11 -20.58
CA ARG A 87 7.06 -2.57 -20.66
C ARG A 87 5.89 -3.11 -19.84
N CYS A 88 5.20 -2.23 -19.08
CA CYS A 88 4.11 -2.59 -18.21
C CYS A 88 2.81 -1.92 -18.64
N LEU A 89 1.69 -2.61 -18.41
CA LEU A 89 0.39 -1.95 -18.35
C LEU A 89 0.28 -1.29 -16.99
N HIS A 90 0.01 0.01 -16.97
CA HIS A 90 -0.07 0.77 -15.74
C HIS A 90 -1.51 0.86 -15.26
N LEU A 91 -1.76 0.40 -14.03
CA LEU A 91 -3.04 0.51 -13.33
C LEU A 91 -2.84 1.37 -12.08
N TYR A 92 -3.45 2.53 -12.07
CA TYR A 92 -3.52 3.37 -10.87
C TYR A 92 -4.69 2.93 -10.00
N ILE A 93 -4.41 2.67 -8.73
CA ILE A 93 -5.43 2.30 -7.72
C ILE A 93 -5.59 3.50 -6.79
N PRO A 94 -6.67 4.30 -6.92
CA PRO A 94 -6.92 5.43 -6.04
C PRO A 94 -7.34 4.98 -4.64
N TYR A 95 -7.34 5.91 -3.68
CA TYR A 95 -8.04 5.69 -2.42
C TYR A 95 -9.53 5.40 -2.69
N PRO A 96 -10.14 4.50 -1.92
CA PRO A 96 -11.56 4.18 -2.11
C PRO A 96 -12.43 5.39 -1.78
N GLU A 97 -13.54 5.50 -2.48
CA GLU A 97 -14.64 6.39 -2.13
C GLU A 97 -15.22 6.02 -0.75
N ALA A 98 -15.85 6.99 -0.08
CA ALA A 98 -16.35 6.84 1.28
C ALA A 98 -17.25 5.61 1.46
N GLU A 99 -18.16 5.34 0.53
CA GLU A 99 -19.07 4.20 0.58
C GLU A 99 -18.33 2.85 0.57
N LEU A 100 -17.32 2.71 -0.30
CA LEU A 100 -16.50 1.51 -0.36
C LEU A 100 -15.63 1.37 0.89
N GLU A 101 -15.07 2.48 1.41
CA GLU A 101 -14.25 2.44 2.61
C GLU A 101 -15.08 2.02 3.84
N VAL A 102 -16.33 2.49 3.97
CA VAL A 102 -17.27 2.03 5.00
C VAL A 102 -17.49 0.51 4.90
N GLN A 103 -17.68 -0.04 3.70
CA GLN A 103 -17.83 -1.48 3.49
C GLN A 103 -16.55 -2.25 3.87
N ILE A 104 -15.37 -1.74 3.53
CA ILE A 104 -14.09 -2.34 3.90
C ILE A 104 -13.95 -2.38 5.43
N VAL A 105 -14.23 -1.26 6.11
CA VAL A 105 -14.18 -1.20 7.58
C VAL A 105 -15.19 -2.15 8.19
N ALA A 106 -16.42 -2.23 7.66
CA ALA A 106 -17.44 -3.16 8.14
C ALA A 106 -17.01 -4.63 8.03
N ALA A 107 -16.37 -4.99 6.92
CA ALA A 107 -15.89 -6.35 6.70
C ALA A 107 -14.68 -6.73 7.57
N ARG A 108 -13.81 -5.74 7.89
CA ARG A 108 -12.56 -5.98 8.61
C ARG A 108 -12.63 -5.74 10.11
N VAL A 109 -13.58 -4.90 10.56
CA VAL A 109 -13.82 -4.54 11.96
C VAL A 109 -15.34 -4.60 12.22
N PRO A 110 -15.94 -5.81 12.23
CA PRO A 110 -17.38 -5.96 12.32
C PRO A 110 -17.96 -5.46 13.66
N ASP A 111 -17.14 -5.46 14.72
CA ASP A 111 -17.55 -5.04 16.06
C ASP A 111 -17.66 -3.51 16.23
N LEU A 112 -17.26 -2.73 15.22
CA LEU A 112 -17.40 -1.27 15.25
C LEU A 112 -18.85 -0.88 14.93
N ASP A 113 -19.44 -0.06 15.81
CA ASP A 113 -20.78 0.50 15.59
C ASP A 113 -20.93 1.17 14.22
N ALA A 114 -22.08 1.02 13.59
CA ALA A 114 -22.32 1.50 12.23
C ALA A 114 -22.18 3.03 12.12
N ARG A 115 -22.71 3.77 13.11
CA ARG A 115 -22.65 5.24 13.14
C ARG A 115 -21.22 5.71 13.37
N LEU A 116 -20.49 5.08 14.28
CA LEU A 116 -19.09 5.41 14.54
C LEU A 116 -18.22 5.12 13.33
N ARG A 117 -18.48 4.03 12.60
CA ARG A 117 -17.82 3.67 11.34
C ARG A 117 -17.99 4.76 10.27
N GLU A 118 -19.22 5.24 10.07
CA GLU A 118 -19.49 6.31 9.12
C GLU A 118 -18.79 7.61 9.51
N GLN A 119 -18.77 7.95 10.79
CA GLN A 119 -18.07 9.13 11.30
C GLN A 119 -16.56 9.01 11.10
N LEU A 120 -15.98 7.86 11.41
CA LEU A 120 -14.57 7.58 11.23
C LEU A 120 -14.16 7.74 9.76
N VAL A 121 -14.87 7.09 8.84
CA VAL A 121 -14.58 7.19 7.40
C VAL A 121 -14.77 8.62 6.91
N ALA A 122 -15.83 9.31 7.32
CA ALA A 122 -16.05 10.71 6.94
C ALA A 122 -14.90 11.63 7.41
N PHE A 123 -14.32 11.37 8.57
CA PHE A 123 -13.16 12.13 9.04
C PHE A 123 -11.89 11.80 8.25
N ILE A 124 -11.63 10.54 7.95
CA ILE A 124 -10.50 10.11 7.11
C ILE A 124 -10.59 10.75 5.70
N GLN A 125 -11.75 10.70 5.08
CA GLN A 125 -11.99 11.33 3.77
C GLN A 125 -11.74 12.84 3.84
N TYR A 126 -12.23 13.50 4.89
CA TYR A 126 -11.98 14.93 5.12
C TYR A 126 -10.49 15.24 5.29
N LEU A 127 -9.73 14.40 6.00
CA LEU A 127 -8.30 14.56 6.14
C LEU A 127 -7.55 14.40 4.80
N ARG A 128 -8.00 13.49 3.93
CA ARG A 128 -7.39 13.30 2.60
C ARG A 128 -7.60 14.48 1.65
N GLU A 129 -8.58 15.33 1.91
CA GLU A 129 -8.82 16.57 1.16
C GLU A 129 -7.91 17.73 1.62
N GLN A 130 -7.18 17.56 2.72
CA GLN A 130 -6.31 18.61 3.27
C GLN A 130 -4.89 18.48 2.70
N ASP A 131 -4.12 19.57 2.80
CA ASP A 131 -2.70 19.61 2.40
C ASP A 131 -1.82 18.91 3.46
N MET A 132 -1.84 17.59 3.44
CA MET A 132 -1.07 16.73 4.35
C MET A 132 0.19 16.21 3.68
N LYS A 133 1.26 16.05 4.44
CA LYS A 133 2.50 15.43 3.97
C LYS A 133 2.31 13.96 3.61
N LYS A 134 1.50 13.24 4.40
CA LYS A 134 1.18 11.84 4.17
C LYS A 134 -0.30 11.61 4.42
N LEU A 135 -1.02 11.32 3.35
CA LEU A 135 -2.44 10.96 3.44
C LEU A 135 -2.61 9.61 4.17
N PRO A 136 -3.61 9.49 5.06
CA PRO A 136 -3.91 8.23 5.73
C PRO A 136 -4.38 7.18 4.72
N ALA A 137 -3.76 6.00 4.74
CA ALA A 137 -4.15 4.86 3.95
C ALA A 137 -5.26 4.04 4.64
N ILE A 138 -5.78 3.05 3.93
CA ILE A 138 -6.84 2.17 4.48
C ILE A 138 -6.34 1.40 5.70
N SER A 139 -5.05 1.03 5.75
CA SER A 139 -4.44 0.36 6.91
C SER A 139 -4.58 1.20 8.17
N GLU A 140 -4.26 2.49 8.09
CA GLU A 140 -4.41 3.41 9.22
C GLU A 140 -5.87 3.59 9.62
N THR A 141 -6.79 3.64 8.65
CA THR A 141 -8.24 3.66 8.92
C THR A 141 -8.66 2.42 9.72
N LEU A 142 -8.21 1.22 9.32
CA LEU A 142 -8.54 -0.03 10.00
C LEU A 142 -7.92 -0.12 11.39
N ASP A 143 -6.68 0.34 11.55
CA ASP A 143 -6.00 0.33 12.84
C ASP A 143 -6.68 1.30 13.82
N TRP A 144 -7.13 2.45 13.35
CA TRP A 144 -7.90 3.37 14.16
C TRP A 144 -9.29 2.81 14.52
N ALA A 145 -9.97 2.18 13.57
CA ALA A 145 -11.24 1.50 13.82
C ALA A 145 -11.11 0.45 14.94
N ARG A 146 -10.05 -0.38 14.90
CA ARG A 146 -9.76 -1.36 15.95
C ARG A 146 -9.48 -0.72 17.31
N ALA A 147 -8.72 0.38 17.32
CA ALA A 147 -8.45 1.12 18.54
C ALA A 147 -9.73 1.70 19.17
N LEU A 148 -10.64 2.25 18.36
CA LEU A 148 -11.93 2.76 18.86
C LEU A 148 -12.80 1.66 19.48
N VAL A 149 -12.81 0.45 18.91
CA VAL A 149 -13.47 -0.72 19.51
C VAL A 149 -12.85 -1.06 20.86
N LEU A 150 -11.51 -1.10 20.96
CA LEU A 150 -10.81 -1.41 22.21
C LEU A 150 -11.03 -0.35 23.30
N LEU A 151 -11.22 0.91 22.90
CA LEU A 151 -11.52 2.03 23.79
C LEU A 151 -12.99 2.13 24.16
N HIS A 152 -13.84 1.22 23.67
CA HIS A 152 -15.29 1.24 23.86
C HIS A 152 -15.91 2.59 23.49
N ALA A 153 -15.46 3.15 22.34
CA ALA A 153 -15.95 4.44 21.90
C ALA A 153 -17.37 4.33 21.32
N ASP A 154 -18.28 5.17 21.80
CA ASP A 154 -19.65 5.24 21.29
C ASP A 154 -19.82 6.31 20.19
N SER A 155 -18.91 7.28 20.14
CA SER A 155 -18.90 8.38 19.17
C SER A 155 -17.49 8.97 19.01
N LEU A 156 -17.26 9.71 17.93
CA LEU A 156 -16.02 10.49 17.79
C LEU A 156 -16.10 11.78 18.57
N GLU A 157 -15.62 11.74 19.81
CA GLU A 157 -15.48 12.94 20.65
C GLU A 157 -14.13 13.62 20.40
N GLN A 158 -14.10 14.95 20.61
CA GLN A 158 -12.91 15.75 20.30
C GLN A 158 -11.65 15.27 21.03
N GLU A 159 -11.77 14.97 22.33
CA GLU A 159 -10.66 14.52 23.16
C GLU A 159 -10.15 13.16 22.71
N GLN A 160 -11.05 12.20 22.52
CA GLN A 160 -10.74 10.85 22.10
C GLN A 160 -10.09 10.81 20.71
N VAL A 161 -10.59 11.62 19.75
CA VAL A 161 -9.98 11.75 18.42
C VAL A 161 -8.60 12.35 18.56
N ALA A 162 -8.44 13.45 19.32
CA ALA A 162 -7.14 14.13 19.48
C ALA A 162 -6.07 13.21 20.09
N ASP A 163 -6.44 12.33 21.01
CA ASP A 163 -5.52 11.39 21.66
C ASP A 163 -5.13 10.20 20.75
N THR A 164 -5.97 9.88 19.79
CA THR A 164 -5.77 8.71 18.90
C THR A 164 -5.28 9.08 17.50
N LEU A 165 -5.13 10.37 17.15
CA LEU A 165 -4.66 10.82 15.83
C LEU A 165 -3.32 10.21 15.40
N ASN A 166 -2.43 9.90 16.34
CA ASN A 166 -1.13 9.27 16.06
C ASN A 166 -1.24 7.86 15.46
N LEU A 167 -2.39 7.20 15.59
CA LEU A 167 -2.65 5.92 14.91
C LEU A 167 -2.84 6.13 13.42
N VAL A 168 -3.43 7.24 13.03
CA VAL A 168 -3.80 7.57 11.66
C VAL A 168 -2.70 8.37 10.95
N LEU A 169 -2.12 9.36 11.64
CA LEU A 169 -1.16 10.30 11.08
C LEU A 169 0.24 10.01 11.60
N LYS A 170 1.21 9.96 10.70
CA LYS A 170 2.58 9.53 11.01
C LYS A 170 3.58 10.67 11.10
N THR A 171 3.16 11.90 10.81
CA THR A 171 4.01 13.10 10.95
C THR A 171 3.41 14.06 11.97
N GLU A 172 4.27 14.70 12.76
CA GLU A 172 3.85 15.66 13.79
C GLU A 172 3.10 16.86 13.19
N GLN A 173 3.48 17.26 11.97
CA GLN A 173 2.85 18.37 11.27
C GLN A 173 1.40 18.03 10.87
N ASP A 174 1.16 16.81 10.36
CA ASP A 174 -0.19 16.36 9.99
C ASP A 174 -1.07 16.21 11.24
N VAL A 175 -0.52 15.71 12.35
CA VAL A 175 -1.23 15.63 13.64
C VAL A 175 -1.64 17.01 14.14
N THR A 176 -0.75 18.00 14.06
CA THR A 176 -1.03 19.37 14.46
C THR A 176 -2.13 19.98 13.60
N LEU A 177 -2.02 19.84 12.29
CA LEU A 177 -3.04 20.31 11.34
C LEU A 177 -4.40 19.66 11.61
N ALA A 178 -4.44 18.35 11.81
CA ALA A 178 -5.68 17.62 12.10
C ALA A 178 -6.33 18.09 13.41
N ARG A 179 -5.53 18.37 14.46
CA ARG A 179 -6.04 18.93 15.73
C ARG A 179 -6.68 20.30 15.55
N GLU A 180 -6.11 21.16 14.71
CA GLU A 180 -6.66 22.48 14.39
C GLU A 180 -7.98 22.38 13.60
N LEU A 181 -8.08 21.42 12.69
CA LEU A 181 -9.24 21.21 11.84
C LEU A 181 -10.41 20.50 12.56
N LEU A 182 -10.10 19.66 13.55
CA LEU A 182 -11.06 18.82 14.25
C LEU A 182 -12.28 19.56 14.81
N PRO A 183 -12.15 20.71 15.52
CA PRO A 183 -13.31 21.40 16.09
C PRO A 183 -14.27 21.92 15.01
N ALA A 184 -13.73 22.32 13.85
CA ALA A 184 -14.56 22.80 12.74
C ALA A 184 -15.30 21.64 12.07
N TRP A 185 -14.65 20.50 11.93
CA TRP A 185 -15.24 19.29 11.37
C TRP A 185 -16.36 18.72 12.28
N LEU A 186 -16.13 18.60 13.58
CA LEU A 186 -17.14 18.13 14.55
C LEU A 186 -18.40 19.02 14.57
N ARG A 187 -18.25 20.34 14.44
CA ARG A 187 -19.39 21.26 14.30
C ARG A 187 -20.22 21.02 13.04
N LYS A 188 -19.61 20.56 11.96
CA LYS A 188 -20.33 20.18 10.73
C LYS A 188 -21.06 18.84 10.91
N LEU A 189 -20.46 17.90 11.63
CA LEU A 189 -21.03 16.59 11.90
C LEU A 189 -22.30 16.70 12.76
N GLY A 190 -22.30 17.54 13.81
CA GLY A 190 -23.43 17.74 14.72
C GLY A 190 -24.65 18.50 14.11
N LYS A 191 -24.50 18.99 12.87
CA LYS A 191 -25.59 19.68 12.13
C LYS A 191 -26.30 18.77 11.10
N ARG A 192 -25.82 17.52 10.93
CA ARG A 192 -26.46 16.47 10.11
C ARG A 192 -27.21 15.50 11.02
#